data_40deea9b953d58e28434d55f3710b69c
#
_entry.id   40deea9b953d58e28434d55f3710b69c
#
_cell.length_a   1.000
_cell.length_b   1.000
_cell.length_c   1.000
_cell.angle_alpha   90.00
_cell.angle_beta   90.00
_cell.angle_gamma   90.00
#
_symmetry.space_group_name_H-M   'P 1'
#
loop_
_entity.id
_entity.type
_entity.pdbx_description
1 polymer ?
#
loop_
_entity_poly.entity_id
_entity_poly.type
_entity_poly.pdbx_seq_one_letter_code
_entity_poly.pdbx_strand_id
1 'polypeptide(L)'
;MEQCNRRTFLAGSAVLAASVAIPQRAFAQSPAPATGPFTLPPLTYAANALEPHIDARTMEIHHDRHHAAYVTNLNAALKDHGAAALPLEKLLTKIGELPEGIRTAVRNNGGGHANHSMFWQIMGKPGTAPSGDVKAAIDADFGGLDKLKEAFNTAGTRVFGSGWVFVTIDTAGKLAIVAKPNQDTPLMDGQRVLLGNDVWEHAYYLSYQNKRADYLKAWWNVVDWNTIGKRYAAAKAGRLEI
;
A
#
# COMPACT_ATOMS: atom_id res chain seq x y z
N MET A 1 78.05 -51.57 1.74
CA MET A 1 77.64 -51.54 3.15
C MET A 1 77.71 -50.08 3.59
N GLU A 2 76.66 -49.28 3.36
CA GLU A 2 76.64 -47.92 3.79
C GLU A 2 75.30 -47.67 4.47
N GLN A 3 75.41 -47.14 5.69
CA GLN A 3 74.25 -46.85 6.57
C GLN A 3 73.55 -45.52 6.15
N CYS A 4 72.34 -45.61 5.89
CA CYS A 4 71.49 -44.43 5.60
C CYS A 4 71.01 -43.85 6.89
N ASN A 5 71.37 -42.59 7.17
CA ASN A 5 71.09 -41.82 8.38
C ASN A 5 69.79 -41.02 8.19
N ARG A 6 68.79 -41.31 9.00
CA ARG A 6 67.49 -40.58 8.98
C ARG A 6 67.62 -39.29 9.81
N ARG A 7 67.60 -38.17 9.13
CA ARG A 7 67.37 -36.85 9.80
C ARG A 7 65.92 -36.47 9.69
N THR A 8 65.29 -36.42 10.84
CA THR A 8 63.92 -35.96 11.05
C THR A 8 63.83 -34.47 10.82
N PHE A 9 63.03 -34.00 9.83
CA PHE A 9 62.70 -32.64 9.66
C PHE A 9 61.33 -32.41 10.30
N LEU A 10 61.29 -31.67 11.43
CA LEU A 10 60.07 -31.09 12.02
C LEU A 10 59.75 -29.81 11.25
N ALA A 11 58.78 -29.88 10.35
CA ALA A 11 58.19 -28.67 9.74
C ALA A 11 56.99 -28.26 10.57
N GLY A 12 57.13 -27.17 11.30
CA GLY A 12 56.03 -26.54 12.01
C GLY A 12 55.06 -25.87 11.04
N SER A 13 53.82 -26.39 10.95
CA SER A 13 52.75 -25.77 10.17
C SER A 13 52.12 -24.66 11.00
N ALA A 14 52.43 -23.41 10.67
CA ALA A 14 51.69 -22.26 11.18
C ALA A 14 50.36 -22.19 10.45
N VAL A 15 49.25 -22.48 11.19
CA VAL A 15 47.88 -22.27 10.70
C VAL A 15 47.58 -20.81 10.83
N LEU A 16 47.60 -20.06 9.71
CA LEU A 16 47.01 -18.73 9.66
C LEU A 16 45.49 -18.88 9.65
N ALA A 17 44.84 -18.55 10.78
CA ALA A 17 43.39 -18.36 10.84
C ALA A 17 43.04 -17.08 10.11
N ALA A 18 42.62 -17.17 8.86
CA ALA A 18 42.01 -16.05 8.15
C ALA A 18 40.63 -15.82 8.70
N SER A 19 40.47 -14.77 9.51
CA SER A 19 39.17 -14.29 9.95
C SER A 19 38.41 -13.71 8.77
N VAL A 20 37.47 -14.47 8.21
CA VAL A 20 36.53 -13.96 7.22
C VAL A 20 35.57 -13.01 7.93
N ALA A 21 35.80 -11.72 7.81
CA ALA A 21 34.84 -10.71 8.23
C ALA A 21 33.61 -10.82 7.31
N ILE A 22 32.54 -11.44 7.80
CA ILE A 22 31.24 -11.42 7.14
C ILE A 22 30.76 -9.96 7.22
N PRO A 23 30.54 -9.29 6.08
CA PRO A 23 29.98 -7.94 6.11
C PRO A 23 28.61 -8.03 6.78
N GLN A 24 28.45 -7.41 7.95
CA GLN A 24 27.13 -7.17 8.55
C GLN A 24 26.33 -6.39 7.50
N ARG A 25 25.27 -7.00 6.99
CA ARG A 25 24.30 -6.29 6.16
C ARG A 25 23.79 -5.14 7.00
N ALA A 26 24.15 -3.92 6.61
CA ALA A 26 23.55 -2.73 7.16
C ALA A 26 22.04 -2.86 6.95
N PHE A 27 21.30 -3.05 8.02
CA PHE A 27 19.85 -2.90 7.99
C PHE A 27 19.60 -1.46 7.53
N ALA A 28 18.98 -1.31 6.37
CA ALA A 28 18.64 0.00 5.86
C ALA A 28 17.82 0.71 6.94
N GLN A 29 18.37 1.79 7.48
CA GLN A 29 17.70 2.62 8.48
C GLN A 29 16.31 3.01 7.98
N SER A 30 15.33 2.97 8.89
CA SER A 30 14.03 3.55 8.60
C SER A 30 14.23 4.99 8.14
N PRO A 31 13.55 5.46 7.09
CA PRO A 31 13.66 6.84 6.66
C PRO A 31 13.37 7.76 7.85
N ALA A 32 14.14 8.84 7.96
CA ALA A 32 13.86 9.87 8.96
C ALA A 32 12.42 10.36 8.81
N PRO A 33 11.72 10.73 9.89
CA PRO A 33 10.37 11.25 9.82
C PRO A 33 10.29 12.38 8.77
N ALA A 34 9.31 12.30 7.88
CA ALA A 34 9.11 13.31 6.86
C ALA A 34 8.83 14.66 7.54
N THR A 35 9.64 15.67 7.25
CA THR A 35 9.39 17.04 7.70
C THR A 35 8.43 17.71 6.72
N GLY A 36 7.24 18.14 7.20
CA GLY A 36 6.24 18.78 6.36
C GLY A 36 4.82 18.58 6.88
N PRO A 37 3.80 19.08 6.16
CA PRO A 37 2.41 19.03 6.61
C PRO A 37 1.81 17.62 6.61
N PHE A 38 2.37 16.69 5.82
CA PHE A 38 1.87 15.32 5.72
C PHE A 38 2.77 14.37 6.49
N THR A 39 2.14 13.41 7.19
CA THR A 39 2.85 12.41 8.00
C THR A 39 2.39 11.02 7.61
N LEU A 40 3.28 10.04 7.78
CA LEU A 40 2.92 8.63 7.61
C LEU A 40 1.97 8.21 8.75
N PRO A 41 0.71 7.86 8.47
CA PRO A 41 -0.20 7.38 9.51
C PRO A 41 0.28 6.01 10.01
N PRO A 42 0.28 5.75 11.33
CA PRO A 42 0.66 4.44 11.86
C PRO A 42 -0.35 3.37 11.46
N LEU A 43 0.11 2.14 11.27
CA LEU A 43 -0.79 0.99 11.17
C LEU A 43 -1.52 0.80 12.51
N THR A 44 -2.83 0.51 12.46
CA THR A 44 -3.65 0.24 13.65
C THR A 44 -3.59 -1.22 14.10
N TYR A 45 -2.82 -2.05 13.40
CA TYR A 45 -2.62 -3.48 13.63
C TYR A 45 -1.18 -3.87 13.31
N ALA A 46 -0.72 -5.00 13.86
CA ALA A 46 0.62 -5.51 13.62
C ALA A 46 0.80 -5.95 12.15
N ALA A 47 2.01 -5.84 11.61
CA ALA A 47 2.31 -6.18 10.22
C ALA A 47 1.89 -7.62 9.84
N ASN A 48 1.95 -8.56 10.77
CA ASN A 48 1.53 -9.95 10.57
C ASN A 48 0.03 -10.22 10.79
N ALA A 49 -0.77 -9.19 11.12
CA ALA A 49 -2.19 -9.38 11.44
C ALA A 49 -3.05 -9.82 10.24
N LEU A 50 -2.55 -9.64 9.03
CA LEU A 50 -3.24 -9.95 7.78
C LEU A 50 -2.85 -11.32 7.20
N GLU A 51 -1.94 -12.04 7.86
CA GLU A 51 -1.56 -13.40 7.45
C GLU A 51 -2.72 -14.38 7.61
N PRO A 52 -2.80 -15.38 6.75
CA PRO A 52 -1.87 -15.74 5.66
C PRO A 52 -2.14 -15.01 4.33
N HIS A 53 -3.04 -14.03 4.29
CA HIS A 53 -3.52 -13.39 3.06
C HIS A 53 -2.60 -12.30 2.52
N ILE A 54 -1.94 -11.56 3.41
CA ILE A 54 -0.85 -10.61 3.09
C ILE A 54 0.25 -10.85 4.12
N ASP A 55 1.45 -11.15 3.68
CA ASP A 55 2.56 -11.47 4.56
C ASP A 55 3.13 -10.24 5.28
N ALA A 56 3.69 -10.46 6.47
CA ALA A 56 4.25 -9.41 7.31
C ALA A 56 5.35 -8.62 6.58
N ARG A 57 6.18 -9.27 5.78
CA ARG A 57 7.27 -8.61 5.07
C ARG A 57 6.76 -7.66 3.99
N THR A 58 5.71 -8.05 3.27
CA THR A 58 5.00 -7.16 2.35
C THR A 58 4.47 -5.95 3.09
N MET A 59 3.79 -6.13 4.23
CA MET A 59 3.23 -5.03 5.01
C MET A 59 4.30 -4.03 5.50
N GLU A 60 5.44 -4.52 6.03
CA GLU A 60 6.55 -3.69 6.47
C GLU A 60 7.13 -2.84 5.33
N ILE A 61 7.40 -3.47 4.17
CA ILE A 61 7.96 -2.76 3.02
C ILE A 61 6.94 -1.78 2.45
N HIS A 62 5.71 -2.20 2.30
CA HIS A 62 4.64 -1.44 1.69
C HIS A 62 4.32 -0.17 2.50
N HIS A 63 4.21 -0.28 3.82
CA HIS A 63 3.96 0.84 4.71
C HIS A 63 5.24 1.67 4.95
N ASP A 64 6.33 1.06 5.46
CA ASP A 64 7.49 1.79 5.97
C ASP A 64 8.44 2.28 4.87
N ARG A 65 8.27 1.81 3.62
CA ARG A 65 9.11 2.21 2.48
C ARG A 65 8.29 2.88 1.38
N HIS A 66 7.30 2.21 0.81
CA HIS A 66 6.52 2.78 -0.32
C HIS A 66 5.66 3.95 0.15
N HIS A 67 4.80 3.78 1.16
CA HIS A 67 3.96 4.87 1.66
C HIS A 67 4.81 5.99 2.27
N ALA A 68 5.82 5.67 3.07
CA ALA A 68 6.75 6.66 3.62
C ALA A 68 7.43 7.50 2.53
N ALA A 69 7.81 6.89 1.39
CA ALA A 69 8.40 7.62 0.27
C ALA A 69 7.39 8.57 -0.38
N TYR A 70 6.13 8.18 -0.55
CA TYR A 70 5.10 9.08 -1.06
C TYR A 70 4.91 10.30 -0.16
N VAL A 71 4.85 10.11 1.16
CA VAL A 71 4.76 11.22 2.12
C VAL A 71 5.96 12.15 2.02
N THR A 72 7.18 11.59 2.01
CA THR A 72 8.42 12.35 1.91
C THR A 72 8.49 13.18 0.62
N ASN A 73 8.18 12.55 -0.51
CA ASN A 73 8.22 13.20 -1.82
C ASN A 73 7.11 14.26 -1.99
N LEU A 74 5.91 14.02 -1.42
CA LEU A 74 4.84 15.01 -1.40
C LEU A 74 5.27 16.26 -0.63
N ASN A 75 5.79 16.08 0.59
CA ASN A 75 6.29 17.18 1.40
C ASN A 75 7.42 17.96 0.69
N ALA A 76 8.34 17.25 0.04
CA ALA A 76 9.42 17.88 -0.72
C ALA A 76 8.88 18.71 -1.90
N ALA A 77 7.89 18.19 -2.63
CA ALA A 77 7.26 18.89 -3.75
C ALA A 77 6.48 20.14 -3.32
N LEU A 78 5.94 20.14 -2.11
CA LEU A 78 5.16 21.26 -1.57
C LEU A 78 6.00 22.25 -0.77
N LYS A 79 7.26 21.94 -0.52
CA LYS A 79 8.17 22.84 0.20
C LYS A 79 8.18 24.20 -0.46
N ASP A 80 8.00 25.23 0.35
CA ASP A 80 7.99 26.64 -0.08
C ASP A 80 6.81 27.01 -1.01
N HIS A 81 5.80 26.14 -1.16
CA HIS A 81 4.57 26.42 -1.90
C HIS A 81 3.39 26.70 -0.97
N GLY A 82 2.60 27.72 -1.28
CA GLY A 82 1.37 28.03 -0.55
C GLY A 82 0.35 26.86 -0.52
N ALA A 83 0.44 25.97 -1.48
CA ALA A 83 -0.37 24.75 -1.54
C ALA A 83 -0.10 23.78 -0.36
N ALA A 84 1.03 23.90 0.33
CA ALA A 84 1.33 23.08 1.52
C ALA A 84 0.33 23.28 2.68
N ALA A 85 -0.40 24.38 2.69
CA ALA A 85 -1.45 24.65 3.68
C ALA A 85 -2.80 23.96 3.36
N LEU A 86 -2.93 23.34 2.18
CA LEU A 86 -4.19 22.70 1.79
C LEU A 86 -4.26 21.26 2.32
N PRO A 87 -5.45 20.80 2.75
CA PRO A 87 -5.67 19.39 3.03
C PRO A 87 -5.42 18.53 1.78
N LEU A 88 -4.99 17.28 1.98
CA LEU A 88 -4.66 16.34 0.91
C LEU A 88 -5.79 16.19 -0.12
N GLU A 89 -7.03 16.05 0.35
CA GLU A 89 -8.20 15.95 -0.53
C GLU A 89 -8.35 17.18 -1.44
N LYS A 90 -8.09 18.39 -0.90
CA LYS A 90 -8.16 19.64 -1.69
C LYS A 90 -7.04 19.72 -2.73
N LEU A 91 -5.84 19.25 -2.40
CA LEU A 91 -4.74 19.17 -3.36
C LEU A 91 -5.10 18.25 -4.54
N LEU A 92 -5.74 17.12 -4.26
CA LEU A 92 -6.09 16.13 -5.28
C LEU A 92 -7.30 16.54 -6.12
N THR A 93 -8.37 17.05 -5.50
CA THR A 93 -9.56 17.51 -6.22
C THR A 93 -9.29 18.75 -7.08
N LYS A 94 -8.30 19.56 -6.71
CA LYS A 94 -7.90 20.77 -7.43
C LYS A 94 -6.57 20.64 -8.16
N ILE A 95 -6.20 19.43 -8.52
CA ILE A 95 -4.89 19.13 -9.11
C ILE A 95 -4.62 19.95 -10.39
N GLY A 96 -5.65 20.22 -11.17
CA GLY A 96 -5.55 21.06 -12.38
C GLY A 96 -5.25 22.54 -12.09
N GLU A 97 -5.57 23.03 -10.88
CA GLU A 97 -5.34 24.42 -10.46
C GLU A 97 -3.92 24.62 -9.88
N LEU A 98 -3.20 23.51 -9.57
CA LEU A 98 -1.85 23.59 -9.02
C LEU A 98 -0.83 24.07 -10.06
N PRO A 99 0.24 24.77 -9.63
CA PRO A 99 1.34 25.14 -10.50
C PRO A 99 1.89 23.93 -11.26
N GLU A 100 2.19 24.09 -12.54
CA GLU A 100 2.64 23.00 -13.41
C GLU A 100 3.87 22.28 -12.85
N GLY A 101 4.82 23.01 -12.28
CA GLY A 101 6.07 22.46 -11.74
C GLY A 101 5.88 21.43 -10.61
N ILE A 102 4.76 21.49 -9.85
CA ILE A 102 4.49 20.56 -8.76
C ILE A 102 3.38 19.56 -9.08
N ARG A 103 2.59 19.80 -10.12
CA ARG A 103 1.38 19.04 -10.42
C ARG A 103 1.61 17.53 -10.55
N THR A 104 2.63 17.13 -11.29
CA THR A 104 2.97 15.70 -11.47
C THR A 104 3.42 15.07 -10.16
N ALA A 105 4.23 15.78 -9.37
CA ALA A 105 4.68 15.28 -8.08
C ALA A 105 3.53 15.11 -7.08
N VAL A 106 2.60 16.07 -7.02
CA VAL A 106 1.39 15.99 -6.19
C VAL A 106 0.46 14.87 -6.68
N ARG A 107 0.26 14.73 -8.00
CA ARG A 107 -0.53 13.62 -8.57
C ARG A 107 -0.01 12.28 -8.11
N ASN A 108 1.29 12.03 -8.29
CA ASN A 108 1.89 10.73 -7.98
C ASN A 108 2.00 10.49 -6.47
N ASN A 109 2.55 11.44 -5.74
CA ASN A 109 2.85 11.24 -4.32
C ASN A 109 1.66 11.58 -3.41
N GLY A 110 0.88 12.58 -3.75
CA GLY A 110 -0.38 12.88 -3.05
C GLY A 110 -1.42 11.78 -3.27
N GLY A 111 -1.56 11.31 -4.52
CA GLY A 111 -2.40 10.16 -4.84
C GLY A 111 -1.94 8.90 -4.10
N GLY A 112 -0.63 8.63 -4.10
CA GLY A 112 -0.04 7.52 -3.36
C GLY A 112 -0.32 7.63 -1.85
N HIS A 113 -0.12 8.81 -1.26
CA HIS A 113 -0.43 9.02 0.15
C HIS A 113 -1.91 8.80 0.47
N ALA A 114 -2.82 9.35 -0.33
CA ALA A 114 -4.26 9.18 -0.16
C ALA A 114 -4.71 7.71 -0.28
N ASN A 115 -4.28 7.04 -1.34
CA ASN A 115 -4.64 5.65 -1.61
C ASN A 115 -4.18 4.72 -0.49
N HIS A 116 -2.93 4.88 -0.02
CA HIS A 116 -2.38 4.03 1.04
C HIS A 116 -2.99 4.35 2.41
N SER A 117 -3.25 5.63 2.73
CA SER A 117 -3.94 6.01 3.98
C SER A 117 -5.31 5.34 4.09
N MET A 118 -6.09 5.35 3.01
CA MET A 118 -7.36 4.63 2.92
C MET A 118 -7.15 3.12 3.04
N PHE A 119 -6.15 2.56 2.34
CA PHE A 119 -5.90 1.11 2.26
C PHE A 119 -5.63 0.50 3.63
N TRP A 120 -4.82 1.15 4.48
CA TRP A 120 -4.57 0.67 5.83
C TRP A 120 -5.80 0.70 6.72
N GLN A 121 -6.67 1.68 6.56
CA GLN A 121 -7.88 1.82 7.38
C GLN A 121 -8.92 0.73 7.07
N ILE A 122 -9.03 0.33 5.82
CA ILE A 122 -10.08 -0.62 5.37
C ILE A 122 -9.69 -2.08 5.53
N MET A 123 -8.48 -2.37 6.01
CA MET A 123 -8.01 -3.73 6.30
C MET A 123 -7.91 -3.97 7.81
N GLY A 124 -8.03 -5.22 8.21
CA GLY A 124 -7.96 -5.63 9.60
C GLY A 124 -8.09 -7.14 9.78
N LYS A 125 -8.38 -7.57 10.99
CA LYS A 125 -8.54 -9.00 11.28
C LYS A 125 -9.64 -9.62 10.41
N PRO A 126 -9.41 -10.84 9.88
CA PRO A 126 -10.40 -11.57 9.10
C PRO A 126 -11.72 -11.79 9.85
N GLY A 127 -12.81 -12.00 9.12
CA GLY A 127 -14.07 -12.48 9.67
C GLY A 127 -15.18 -11.45 9.80
N THR A 128 -15.02 -10.25 9.25
CA THR A 128 -16.15 -9.31 9.15
C THR A 128 -16.95 -9.52 7.86
N ALA A 129 -18.20 -9.10 7.85
CA ALA A 129 -19.08 -9.14 6.68
C ALA A 129 -19.86 -7.82 6.57
N PRO A 130 -20.25 -7.39 5.34
CA PRO A 130 -21.07 -6.19 5.19
C PRO A 130 -22.41 -6.35 5.87
N SER A 131 -22.88 -5.30 6.55
CA SER A 131 -24.16 -5.25 7.25
C SER A 131 -24.80 -3.87 7.10
N GLY A 132 -26.08 -3.75 7.47
CA GLY A 132 -26.81 -2.48 7.44
C GLY A 132 -26.85 -1.84 6.04
N ASP A 133 -26.71 -0.51 6.01
CA ASP A 133 -26.88 0.28 4.78
C ASP A 133 -25.87 -0.07 3.68
N VAL A 134 -24.59 -0.35 4.03
CA VAL A 134 -23.59 -0.72 3.03
C VAL A 134 -23.91 -2.06 2.38
N LYS A 135 -24.45 -3.03 3.15
CA LYS A 135 -24.92 -4.30 2.58
C LYS A 135 -26.07 -4.06 1.62
N ALA A 136 -27.05 -3.26 2.02
CA ALA A 136 -28.22 -2.93 1.18
C ALA A 136 -27.78 -2.25 -0.14
N ALA A 137 -26.80 -1.35 -0.10
CA ALA A 137 -26.24 -0.70 -1.30
C ALA A 137 -25.51 -1.73 -2.21
N ILE A 138 -24.72 -2.63 -1.62
CA ILE A 138 -24.06 -3.70 -2.38
C ILE A 138 -25.08 -4.60 -3.07
N ASP A 139 -26.14 -4.98 -2.36
CA ASP A 139 -27.21 -5.82 -2.92
C ASP A 139 -27.94 -5.11 -4.08
N ALA A 140 -28.23 -3.80 -3.90
CA ALA A 140 -28.94 -3.00 -4.91
C ALA A 140 -28.09 -2.74 -6.17
N ASP A 141 -26.82 -2.34 -5.98
CA ASP A 141 -25.98 -1.88 -7.10
C ASP A 141 -25.27 -3.02 -7.83
N PHE A 142 -24.99 -4.14 -7.14
CA PHE A 142 -24.24 -5.27 -7.72
C PHE A 142 -24.99 -6.59 -7.70
N GLY A 143 -26.11 -6.70 -6.99
CA GLY A 143 -26.83 -7.96 -6.81
C GLY A 143 -26.19 -8.89 -5.77
N GLY A 144 -25.41 -8.33 -4.86
CA GLY A 144 -24.81 -9.01 -3.72
C GLY A 144 -23.29 -8.96 -3.67
N LEU A 145 -22.73 -9.38 -2.51
CA LEU A 145 -21.30 -9.29 -2.22
C LEU A 145 -20.44 -10.10 -3.20
N ASP A 146 -20.87 -11.29 -3.58
CA ASP A 146 -20.10 -12.16 -4.49
C ASP A 146 -20.00 -11.53 -5.88
N LYS A 147 -21.06 -10.88 -6.34
CA LYS A 147 -21.09 -10.13 -7.62
C LYS A 147 -20.19 -8.90 -7.57
N LEU A 148 -20.19 -8.18 -6.44
CA LEU A 148 -19.25 -7.08 -6.23
C LEU A 148 -17.80 -7.59 -6.30
N LYS A 149 -17.47 -8.67 -5.58
CA LYS A 149 -16.12 -9.27 -5.59
C LYS A 149 -15.69 -9.71 -6.99
N GLU A 150 -16.57 -10.37 -7.73
CA GLU A 150 -16.33 -10.81 -9.10
C GLU A 150 -15.99 -9.62 -10.03
N ALA A 151 -16.84 -8.58 -10.01
CA ALA A 151 -16.67 -7.39 -10.84
C ALA A 151 -15.40 -6.62 -10.46
N PHE A 152 -15.14 -6.45 -9.16
CA PHE A 152 -13.95 -5.78 -8.63
C PHE A 152 -12.66 -6.52 -9.01
N ASN A 153 -12.61 -7.84 -8.80
CA ASN A 153 -11.46 -8.67 -9.15
C ASN A 153 -11.21 -8.65 -10.67
N THR A 154 -12.27 -8.68 -11.47
CA THR A 154 -12.18 -8.55 -12.93
C THR A 154 -11.57 -7.21 -13.32
N ALA A 155 -12.03 -6.10 -12.72
CA ALA A 155 -11.48 -4.77 -12.98
C ALA A 155 -10.01 -4.68 -12.55
N GLY A 156 -9.63 -5.20 -11.36
CA GLY A 156 -8.26 -5.20 -10.87
C GLY A 156 -7.30 -6.05 -11.71
N THR A 157 -7.77 -7.19 -12.20
CA THR A 157 -6.98 -8.05 -13.11
C THR A 157 -6.74 -7.37 -14.47
N ARG A 158 -7.68 -6.55 -14.94
CA ARG A 158 -7.57 -5.82 -16.22
C ARG A 158 -6.69 -4.57 -16.16
N VAL A 159 -6.30 -4.10 -14.98
CA VAL A 159 -5.32 -3.01 -14.86
C VAL A 159 -4.01 -3.45 -15.50
N PHE A 160 -3.64 -2.80 -16.60
CA PHE A 160 -2.39 -3.10 -17.28
C PHE A 160 -1.23 -2.40 -16.57
N GLY A 161 -0.31 -3.20 -16.01
CA GLY A 161 0.80 -2.69 -15.20
C GLY A 161 0.36 -2.33 -13.78
N SER A 162 0.86 -1.21 -13.28
CA SER A 162 0.60 -0.71 -11.93
C SER A 162 -0.66 0.12 -11.84
N GLY A 163 -1.39 0.00 -10.75
CA GLY A 163 -2.59 0.80 -10.51
C GLY A 163 -3.40 0.31 -9.33
N TRP A 164 -4.64 0.78 -9.29
CA TRP A 164 -5.59 0.51 -8.23
C TRP A 164 -6.96 0.17 -8.80
N VAL A 165 -7.74 -0.59 -8.05
CA VAL A 165 -9.17 -0.76 -8.27
C VAL A 165 -9.92 -0.25 -7.05
N PHE A 166 -11.00 0.49 -7.26
CA PHE A 166 -11.77 1.16 -6.20
C PHE A 166 -13.25 0.83 -6.31
N VAL A 167 -13.94 0.89 -5.18
CA VAL A 167 -15.38 1.13 -5.10
C VAL A 167 -15.56 2.58 -4.69
N THR A 168 -16.19 3.37 -5.55
CA THR A 168 -16.59 4.76 -5.27
C THR A 168 -18.03 4.82 -4.79
N ILE A 169 -18.36 5.92 -4.12
CA ILE A 169 -19.70 6.21 -3.62
C ILE A 169 -20.10 7.64 -3.99
N ASP A 170 -21.28 7.84 -4.54
CA ASP A 170 -21.82 9.16 -4.80
C ASP A 170 -22.63 9.71 -3.61
N THR A 171 -23.16 10.91 -3.76
CA THR A 171 -23.95 11.59 -2.72
C THR A 171 -25.29 10.91 -2.44
N ALA A 172 -25.82 10.13 -3.37
CA ALA A 172 -27.04 9.34 -3.20
C ALA A 172 -26.74 7.98 -2.49
N GLY A 173 -25.47 7.64 -2.30
CA GLY A 173 -25.04 6.37 -1.73
C GLY A 173 -24.87 5.25 -2.75
N LYS A 174 -24.93 5.58 -4.05
CA LYS A 174 -24.74 4.61 -5.13
C LYS A 174 -23.26 4.24 -5.27
N LEU A 175 -23.00 2.96 -5.46
CA LEU A 175 -21.67 2.40 -5.59
C LEU A 175 -21.30 2.15 -7.05
N ALA A 176 -20.02 2.37 -7.38
CA ALA A 176 -19.47 2.05 -8.69
C ALA A 176 -18.03 1.52 -8.57
N ILE A 177 -17.61 0.66 -9.51
CA ILE A 177 -16.22 0.19 -9.59
C ILE A 177 -15.46 1.07 -10.58
N VAL A 178 -14.29 1.55 -10.16
CA VAL A 178 -13.38 2.38 -10.97
C VAL A 178 -11.97 1.82 -10.86
N ALA A 179 -11.27 1.67 -11.99
CA ALA A 179 -9.85 1.35 -12.02
C ALA A 179 -9.04 2.58 -12.44
N LYS A 180 -7.88 2.80 -11.81
CA LYS A 180 -6.98 3.92 -12.09
C LYS A 180 -5.55 3.42 -12.27
N PRO A 181 -4.78 4.01 -13.20
CA PRO A 181 -3.38 3.68 -13.39
C PRO A 181 -2.51 4.32 -12.30
N ASN A 182 -1.36 3.72 -12.04
CA ASN A 182 -0.33 4.23 -11.13
C ASN A 182 -0.90 4.58 -9.76
N GLN A 183 -0.71 5.82 -9.29
CA GLN A 183 -1.25 6.32 -8.03
C GLN A 183 -2.42 7.30 -8.22
N ASP A 184 -3.00 7.34 -9.42
CA ASP A 184 -4.21 8.11 -9.64
C ASP A 184 -5.34 7.61 -8.74
N THR A 185 -6.13 8.56 -8.26
CA THR A 185 -7.25 8.27 -7.35
C THR A 185 -8.55 8.90 -7.87
N PRO A 186 -9.70 8.28 -7.63
CA PRO A 186 -11.00 8.87 -7.98
C PRO A 186 -11.25 10.25 -7.36
N LEU A 187 -10.54 10.61 -6.28
CA LEU A 187 -10.58 11.96 -5.69
C LEU A 187 -10.21 13.06 -6.69
N MET A 188 -9.30 12.77 -7.64
CA MET A 188 -8.90 13.71 -8.69
C MET A 188 -10.06 14.02 -9.66
N ASP A 189 -11.06 13.14 -9.71
CA ASP A 189 -12.28 13.33 -10.50
C ASP A 189 -13.46 13.83 -9.63
N GLY A 190 -13.20 14.22 -8.37
CA GLY A 190 -14.21 14.65 -7.42
C GLY A 190 -15.10 13.52 -6.85
N GLN A 191 -14.70 12.26 -7.07
CA GLN A 191 -15.44 11.09 -6.56
C GLN A 191 -14.95 10.72 -5.15
N ARG A 192 -15.84 10.19 -4.32
CA ARG A 192 -15.48 9.67 -2.99
C ARG A 192 -15.11 8.19 -3.07
N VAL A 193 -14.03 7.82 -2.38
CA VAL A 193 -13.53 6.43 -2.35
C VAL A 193 -14.06 5.72 -1.11
N LEU A 194 -14.86 4.67 -1.30
CA LEU A 194 -15.35 3.84 -0.20
C LEU A 194 -14.28 2.83 0.24
N LEU A 195 -13.73 2.09 -0.71
CA LEU A 195 -12.64 1.14 -0.53
C LEU A 195 -11.83 1.02 -1.82
N GLY A 196 -10.62 0.47 -1.72
CA GLY A 196 -9.77 0.22 -2.88
C GLY A 196 -8.69 -0.81 -2.58
N ASN A 197 -8.15 -1.44 -3.62
CA ASN A 197 -7.06 -2.39 -3.53
C ASN A 197 -5.92 -2.01 -4.46
N ASP A 198 -4.70 -2.08 -3.93
CA ASP A 198 -3.46 -1.86 -4.65
C ASP A 198 -3.13 -3.08 -5.53
N VAL A 199 -3.02 -2.86 -6.83
CA VAL A 199 -2.60 -3.91 -7.77
C VAL A 199 -1.21 -3.65 -8.37
N TRP A 200 -0.43 -2.75 -7.77
CA TRP A 200 1.01 -2.71 -7.97
C TRP A 200 1.63 -4.02 -7.50
N GLU A 201 2.63 -4.52 -8.20
CA GLU A 201 3.29 -5.79 -7.84
C GLU A 201 3.92 -5.78 -6.44
N HIS A 202 4.38 -4.62 -5.96
CA HIS A 202 4.93 -4.50 -4.60
C HIS A 202 3.91 -4.86 -3.49
N ALA A 203 2.62 -4.78 -3.78
CA ALA A 203 1.58 -5.11 -2.81
C ALA A 203 1.37 -6.62 -2.60
N TYR A 204 1.88 -7.47 -3.52
CA TYR A 204 1.57 -8.90 -3.48
C TYR A 204 2.68 -9.84 -3.97
N TYR A 205 3.77 -9.33 -4.57
CA TYR A 205 4.71 -10.17 -5.30
C TYR A 205 5.43 -11.21 -4.43
N LEU A 206 5.73 -10.89 -3.15
CA LEU A 206 6.43 -11.83 -2.27
C LEU A 206 5.65 -13.12 -2.05
N SER A 207 4.33 -13.06 -1.93
CA SER A 207 3.48 -14.23 -1.68
C SER A 207 2.81 -14.79 -2.95
N TYR A 208 2.50 -13.95 -3.92
CA TYR A 208 1.70 -14.33 -5.08
C TYR A 208 2.45 -14.27 -6.41
N GLN A 209 3.62 -13.64 -6.49
CA GLN A 209 4.40 -13.42 -7.70
C GLN A 209 3.49 -12.82 -8.81
N ASN A 210 3.43 -13.44 -9.97
CA ASN A 210 2.62 -13.00 -11.10
C ASN A 210 1.11 -13.32 -10.98
N LYS A 211 0.68 -13.91 -9.85
CA LYS A 211 -0.71 -14.39 -9.68
C LYS A 211 -1.60 -13.30 -9.06
N ARG A 212 -1.71 -12.13 -9.71
CA ARG A 212 -2.55 -11.02 -9.25
C ARG A 212 -3.98 -11.44 -8.92
N ALA A 213 -4.56 -12.33 -9.73
CA ALA A 213 -5.94 -12.81 -9.51
C ALA A 213 -6.10 -13.56 -8.18
N ASP A 214 -5.09 -14.29 -7.73
CA ASP A 214 -5.13 -15.02 -6.45
C ASP A 214 -5.00 -14.03 -5.27
N TYR A 215 -4.13 -13.02 -5.40
CA TYR A 215 -4.04 -11.92 -4.43
C TYR A 215 -5.37 -11.17 -4.29
N LEU A 216 -5.99 -10.78 -5.41
CA LEU A 216 -7.28 -10.08 -5.40
C LEU A 216 -8.37 -10.89 -4.68
N LYS A 217 -8.40 -12.22 -4.87
CA LYS A 217 -9.32 -13.11 -4.15
C LYS A 217 -9.01 -13.18 -2.66
N ALA A 218 -7.72 -13.31 -2.31
CA ALA A 218 -7.28 -13.43 -0.93
C ALA A 218 -7.52 -12.15 -0.12
N TRP A 219 -7.34 -10.97 -0.73
CA TRP A 219 -7.50 -9.68 -0.09
C TRP A 219 -8.87 -9.46 0.56
N TRP A 220 -9.94 -10.00 -0.01
CA TRP A 220 -11.28 -9.88 0.58
C TRP A 220 -11.41 -10.46 2.00
N ASN A 221 -10.51 -11.36 2.39
CA ASN A 221 -10.51 -11.93 3.73
C ASN A 221 -10.01 -10.95 4.79
N VAL A 222 -9.28 -9.91 4.41
CA VAL A 222 -8.71 -8.91 5.32
C VAL A 222 -9.46 -7.57 5.28
N VAL A 223 -10.52 -7.45 4.49
CA VAL A 223 -11.37 -6.26 4.44
C VAL A 223 -12.16 -6.12 5.73
N ASP A 224 -12.02 -4.98 6.41
CA ASP A 224 -12.80 -4.63 7.60
C ASP A 224 -14.13 -3.98 7.21
N TRP A 225 -15.16 -4.80 7.09
CA TRP A 225 -16.49 -4.34 6.74
C TRP A 225 -17.13 -3.42 7.79
N ASN A 226 -16.69 -3.45 9.06
CA ASN A 226 -17.17 -2.51 10.06
C ASN A 226 -16.67 -1.09 9.74
N THR A 227 -15.40 -0.96 9.37
CA THR A 227 -14.83 0.30 8.90
C THR A 227 -15.46 0.74 7.59
N ILE A 228 -15.69 -0.16 6.63
CA ILE A 228 -16.40 0.16 5.38
C ILE A 228 -17.81 0.69 5.66
N GLY A 229 -18.55 0.08 6.60
CA GLY A 229 -19.88 0.58 7.00
C GLY A 229 -19.85 2.00 7.55
N LYS A 230 -18.85 2.32 8.39
CA LYS A 230 -18.65 3.68 8.93
C LYS A 230 -18.33 4.68 7.81
N ARG A 231 -17.43 4.30 6.88
CA ARG A 231 -17.07 5.11 5.71
C ARG A 231 -18.29 5.36 4.81
N TYR A 232 -19.13 4.35 4.59
CA TYR A 232 -20.37 4.49 3.83
C TYR A 232 -21.32 5.51 4.47
N ALA A 233 -21.55 5.42 5.79
CA ALA A 233 -22.38 6.37 6.52
C ALA A 233 -21.81 7.80 6.48
N ALA A 234 -20.48 7.94 6.62
CA ALA A 234 -19.79 9.22 6.51
C ALA A 234 -19.93 9.83 5.10
N ALA A 235 -19.83 9.00 4.05
CA ALA A 235 -20.00 9.44 2.66
C ALA A 235 -21.41 9.97 2.40
N LYS A 236 -22.45 9.27 2.84
CA LYS A 236 -23.85 9.72 2.75
C LYS A 236 -24.08 11.03 3.49
N ALA A 237 -23.40 11.24 4.60
CA ALA A 237 -23.46 12.49 5.37
C ALA A 237 -22.56 13.61 4.80
N GLY A 238 -21.87 13.39 3.67
CA GLY A 238 -20.97 14.38 3.06
C GLY A 238 -19.65 14.58 3.81
N ARG A 239 -19.30 13.69 4.74
CA ARG A 239 -18.15 13.81 5.67
C ARG A 239 -17.08 12.75 5.47
N LEU A 240 -17.13 11.96 4.38
CA LEU A 240 -16.09 10.97 4.11
C LEU A 240 -14.81 11.70 3.71
N GLU A 241 -13.82 11.57 4.55
CA GLU A 241 -12.44 12.03 4.36
C GLU A 241 -11.50 10.85 4.15
N ILE A 242 -10.27 11.15 3.70
CA ILE A 242 -9.21 10.16 3.47
C ILE A 242 -8.61 9.72 4.81
#